data_75bccf42d721cf908d65d2be4a66a6eb
#
_entry.id   75bccf42d721cf908d65d2be4a66a6eb
#
_cell.length_a   1.000
_cell.length_b   1.000
_cell.length_c   1.000
_cell.angle_alpha   90.00
_cell.angle_beta   90.00
_cell.angle_gamma   90.00
#
_symmetry.space_group_name_H-M   'P 1'
#
loop_
_entity.id
_entity.type
_entity.pdbx_description
1 polymer ?
#
loop_
_entity_poly.entity_id
_entity_poly.type
_entity_poly.pdbx_seq_one_letter_code
_entity_poly.pdbx_strand_id
1 'polypeptide(L)'
;MADNPAEETVEIQWVYTPADFFDEKVERNCESYSVEIEGGRATARMSAAFYRPGGDFQHALTEELRSYFRLWQLDRRRVFEIRGPSVRRIHPDGRTDITICVDGIVCVSEVGDINLRWTDASGVVHDSRREHFAAMKGKVELKLRHASDPKAHRMLESHAGSIATPGEELVYLYEIWDALMERFEGGKNAQNVLNIPQEDLNTFNDITCERPLRQGRHRGRSDTLRDATAGELDEARRIAQLMMEKYWRYLDDQQRTNWAGPSSGRG
;
A
#
# COMPACT_ATOMS: atom_id res chain seq x y z
N MET A 1 21.16 41.38 8.65
CA MET A 1 20.53 40.07 8.46
C MET A 1 21.24 39.46 7.29
N ALA A 2 22.03 38.41 7.46
CA ALA A 2 22.66 37.72 6.35
C ALA A 2 21.57 36.91 5.64
N ASP A 3 21.30 37.22 4.36
CA ASP A 3 20.51 36.38 3.49
C ASP A 3 21.16 34.99 3.48
N ASN A 4 20.47 34.01 4.05
CA ASN A 4 20.89 32.63 3.96
C ASN A 4 20.80 32.27 2.46
N PRO A 5 21.88 31.91 1.76
CA PRO A 5 21.79 31.59 0.35
C PRO A 5 20.79 30.47 0.17
N ALA A 6 19.84 30.67 -0.76
CA ALA A 6 18.84 29.67 -1.09
C ALA A 6 19.53 28.31 -1.31
N GLU A 7 19.11 27.29 -0.57
CA GLU A 7 19.73 25.97 -0.63
C GLU A 7 19.33 25.25 -1.94
N GLU A 8 20.27 24.59 -2.57
CA GLU A 8 20.00 23.80 -3.78
C GLU A 8 19.04 22.65 -3.45
N THR A 9 17.95 22.55 -4.24
CA THR A 9 16.87 21.58 -3.99
C THR A 9 16.77 20.59 -5.13
N VAL A 10 16.50 19.32 -4.81
CA VAL A 10 16.19 18.27 -5.77
C VAL A 10 14.74 17.85 -5.63
N GLU A 11 14.04 17.83 -6.75
CA GLU A 11 12.70 17.26 -6.89
C GLU A 11 12.78 15.96 -7.70
N ILE A 12 12.18 14.89 -7.17
CA ILE A 12 11.98 13.64 -7.90
C ILE A 12 10.48 13.52 -8.15
N GLN A 13 10.09 13.36 -9.43
CA GLN A 13 8.70 13.37 -9.83
C GLN A 13 8.30 12.07 -10.51
N TRP A 14 7.15 11.54 -10.12
CA TRP A 14 6.45 10.42 -10.76
C TRP A 14 5.11 10.87 -11.29
N VAL A 15 4.66 10.22 -12.36
CA VAL A 15 3.29 10.35 -12.87
C VAL A 15 2.55 9.08 -12.47
N TYR A 16 1.33 9.22 -11.99
CA TYR A 16 0.48 8.08 -11.68
C TYR A 16 -0.89 8.17 -12.37
N THR A 17 -1.47 7.03 -12.62
CA THR A 17 -2.82 6.90 -13.17
C THR A 17 -3.63 5.87 -12.37
N PRO A 18 -4.94 6.10 -12.16
CA PRO A 18 -5.70 7.27 -12.56
C PRO A 18 -5.34 8.52 -11.72
N ALA A 19 -5.48 9.72 -12.27
CA ALA A 19 -5.08 10.98 -11.61
C ALA A 19 -5.89 11.29 -10.34
N ASP A 20 -7.09 10.75 -10.25
CA ASP A 20 -8.01 10.84 -9.11
C ASP A 20 -7.92 9.62 -8.16
N PHE A 21 -6.80 8.89 -8.18
CA PHE A 21 -6.58 7.77 -7.26
C PHE A 21 -6.71 8.20 -5.78
N PHE A 22 -6.32 9.42 -5.46
CA PHE A 22 -6.57 10.05 -4.16
C PHE A 22 -7.65 11.13 -4.29
N ASP A 23 -8.56 11.17 -3.31
CA ASP A 23 -9.64 12.15 -3.28
C ASP A 23 -9.17 13.55 -2.90
N GLU A 24 -8.06 13.63 -2.17
CA GLU A 24 -7.45 14.84 -1.67
C GLU A 24 -5.95 14.79 -1.84
N LYS A 25 -5.32 15.95 -1.80
CA LYS A 25 -3.87 16.09 -1.76
C LYS A 25 -3.29 15.33 -0.56
N VAL A 26 -2.27 14.53 -0.83
CA VAL A 26 -1.48 13.86 0.21
C VAL A 26 -0.18 14.62 0.40
N GLU A 27 0.10 15.01 1.64
CA GLU A 27 1.40 15.55 2.06
C GLU A 27 1.99 14.65 3.14
N ARG A 28 3.26 14.26 2.96
CA ARG A 28 4.03 13.47 3.89
C ARG A 28 5.35 14.16 4.16
N ASN A 29 5.67 14.38 5.43
CA ASN A 29 6.95 14.91 5.85
C ASN A 29 7.76 13.76 6.45
N CYS A 30 8.83 13.37 5.77
CA CYS A 30 9.84 12.44 6.23
C CYS A 30 10.99 13.23 6.87
N GLU A 31 11.90 12.55 7.55
CA GLU A 31 13.01 13.22 8.27
C GLU A 31 13.88 14.07 7.35
N SER A 32 14.12 13.64 6.12
CA SER A 32 15.08 14.26 5.19
C SER A 32 14.47 14.71 3.85
N TYR A 33 13.18 14.48 3.63
CA TYR A 33 12.47 14.87 2.42
C TYR A 33 10.96 14.99 2.69
N SER A 34 10.25 15.66 1.81
CA SER A 34 8.78 15.70 1.81
C SER A 34 8.24 15.08 0.53
N VAL A 35 7.06 14.49 0.59
CA VAL A 35 6.34 13.94 -0.58
C VAL A 35 4.99 14.61 -0.68
N GLU A 36 4.68 15.09 -1.87
CA GLU A 36 3.38 15.64 -2.24
C GLU A 36 2.78 14.79 -3.36
N ILE A 37 1.51 14.37 -3.22
CA ILE A 37 0.79 13.54 -4.20
C ILE A 37 -0.54 14.21 -4.51
N GLU A 38 -0.74 14.65 -5.76
CA GLU A 38 -1.95 15.33 -6.19
C GLU A 38 -2.08 15.27 -7.72
N GLY A 39 -3.31 15.13 -8.22
CA GLY A 39 -3.66 15.32 -9.62
C GLY A 39 -2.86 14.49 -10.62
N GLY A 40 -2.54 13.24 -10.30
CA GLY A 40 -1.77 12.35 -11.17
C GLY A 40 -0.25 12.50 -11.06
N ARG A 41 0.23 13.31 -10.11
CA ARG A 41 1.67 13.55 -9.90
C ARG A 41 2.06 13.32 -8.45
N ALA A 42 3.19 12.64 -8.24
CA ALA A 42 3.85 12.56 -6.95
C ALA A 42 5.21 13.25 -7.04
N THR A 43 5.55 14.09 -6.06
CA THR A 43 6.80 14.86 -6.04
C THR A 43 7.46 14.70 -4.67
N ALA A 44 8.67 14.16 -4.65
CA ALA A 44 9.54 14.18 -3.47
C ALA A 44 10.49 15.37 -3.56
N ARG A 45 10.60 16.17 -2.48
CA ARG A 45 11.51 17.32 -2.38
C ARG A 45 12.51 17.09 -1.26
N MET A 46 13.80 17.37 -1.55
CA MET A 46 14.91 17.21 -0.61
C MET A 46 16.02 18.20 -0.89
N SER A 47 16.93 18.40 0.09
CA SER A 47 18.15 19.15 -0.17
C SER A 47 19.08 18.38 -1.12
N ALA A 48 19.87 19.09 -1.93
CA ALA A 48 20.86 18.46 -2.79
C ALA A 48 21.93 17.70 -2.00
N ALA A 49 22.18 18.08 -0.76
CA ALA A 49 23.11 17.38 0.12
C ALA A 49 22.59 15.99 0.53
N PHE A 50 21.29 15.81 0.65
CA PHE A 50 20.67 14.52 0.95
C PHE A 50 20.54 13.63 -0.29
N TYR A 51 20.29 14.21 -1.46
CA TYR A 51 20.09 13.47 -2.70
C TYR A 51 21.35 12.65 -3.06
N ARG A 52 21.14 11.36 -3.27
CA ARG A 52 22.17 10.44 -3.77
C ARG A 52 21.91 10.17 -5.25
N PRO A 53 22.75 10.68 -6.19
CA PRO A 53 22.62 10.36 -7.59
C PRO A 53 22.92 8.88 -7.80
N GLY A 54 21.99 8.15 -8.42
CA GLY A 54 22.11 6.72 -8.67
C GLY A 54 20.77 5.99 -8.66
N GLY A 55 20.70 4.88 -9.40
CA GLY A 55 19.49 4.08 -9.56
C GLY A 55 18.93 3.53 -8.25
N ASP A 56 19.79 3.12 -7.32
CA ASP A 56 19.39 2.48 -6.06
C ASP A 56 18.56 3.42 -5.17
N PHE A 57 18.96 4.69 -5.05
CA PHE A 57 18.23 5.67 -4.25
C PHE A 57 16.85 6.00 -4.86
N GLN A 58 16.81 6.23 -6.17
CA GLN A 58 15.58 6.49 -6.89
C GLN A 58 14.66 5.27 -6.86
N HIS A 59 15.22 4.08 -6.99
CA HIS A 59 14.48 2.81 -6.89
C HIS A 59 13.85 2.65 -5.49
N ALA A 60 14.61 2.88 -4.43
CA ALA A 60 14.11 2.79 -3.05
C ALA A 60 12.92 3.74 -2.81
N LEU A 61 13.03 5.00 -3.25
CA LEU A 61 11.92 5.97 -3.14
C LEU A 61 10.70 5.56 -3.98
N THR A 62 10.94 4.98 -5.16
CA THR A 62 9.86 4.49 -6.03
C THR A 62 9.13 3.32 -5.38
N GLU A 63 9.84 2.38 -4.77
CA GLU A 63 9.22 1.24 -4.06
C GLU A 63 8.49 1.68 -2.79
N GLU A 64 9.00 2.69 -2.07
CA GLU A 64 8.27 3.28 -0.95
C GLU A 64 6.96 3.92 -1.43
N LEU A 65 6.99 4.68 -2.52
CA LEU A 65 5.81 5.27 -3.12
C LEU A 65 4.81 4.19 -3.58
N ARG A 66 5.28 3.14 -4.26
CA ARG A 66 4.44 2.00 -4.67
C ARG A 66 3.80 1.32 -3.46
N SER A 67 4.56 1.10 -2.39
CA SER A 67 4.04 0.52 -1.15
C SER A 67 2.96 1.40 -0.54
N TYR A 68 3.13 2.71 -0.58
CA TYR A 68 2.11 3.66 -0.13
C TYR A 68 0.80 3.53 -0.94
N PHE A 69 0.88 3.47 -2.26
CA PHE A 69 -0.30 3.26 -3.12
C PHE A 69 -0.95 1.90 -2.89
N ARG A 70 -0.17 0.82 -2.74
CA ARG A 70 -0.69 -0.53 -2.43
C ARG A 70 -1.44 -0.58 -1.09
N LEU A 71 -0.98 0.16 -0.09
CA LEU A 71 -1.69 0.27 1.19
C LEU A 71 -3.05 0.96 1.04
N TRP A 72 -3.14 1.97 0.17
CA TRP A 72 -4.43 2.58 -0.17
C TRP A 72 -5.33 1.66 -0.98
N GLN A 73 -4.79 0.76 -1.79
CA GLN A 73 -5.57 -0.26 -2.51
C GLN A 73 -6.30 -1.24 -1.59
N LEU A 74 -5.85 -1.46 -0.37
CA LEU A 74 -6.55 -2.31 0.60
C LEU A 74 -7.99 -1.85 0.86
N ASP A 75 -8.22 -0.55 0.77
CA ASP A 75 -9.53 0.06 0.96
C ASP A 75 -10.25 0.30 -0.38
N ARG A 76 -9.56 0.87 -1.37
CA ARG A 76 -10.18 1.39 -2.60
C ARG A 76 -10.37 0.36 -3.70
N ARG A 77 -9.57 -0.69 -3.69
CA ARG A 77 -9.56 -1.74 -4.74
C ARG A 77 -9.48 -1.19 -6.16
N ARG A 78 -8.74 -0.09 -6.38
CA ARG A 78 -8.49 0.51 -7.69
C ARG A 78 -7.12 0.14 -8.21
N VAL A 79 -7.03 -0.21 -9.49
CA VAL A 79 -5.74 -0.40 -10.17
C VAL A 79 -5.03 0.95 -10.27
N PHE A 80 -3.72 0.96 -10.11
CA PHE A 80 -2.88 2.13 -10.34
C PHE A 80 -1.63 1.74 -11.13
N GLU A 81 -1.06 2.72 -11.80
CA GLU A 81 0.25 2.63 -12.44
C GLU A 81 1.08 3.85 -12.03
N ILE A 82 2.36 3.63 -11.70
CA ILE A 82 3.31 4.70 -11.38
C ILE A 82 4.45 4.61 -12.39
N ARG A 83 4.76 5.72 -13.04
CA ARG A 83 5.81 5.89 -14.05
C ARG A 83 6.82 6.94 -13.62
N GLY A 84 8.01 6.83 -14.11
CA GLY A 84 9.16 7.65 -13.76
C GLY A 84 10.12 6.88 -12.86
N PRO A 85 11.04 7.55 -12.17
CA PRO A 85 11.03 8.99 -11.88
C PRO A 85 11.67 9.88 -12.96
N SER A 86 11.33 11.17 -12.94
CA SER A 86 12.15 12.23 -13.49
C SER A 86 12.79 13.03 -12.34
N VAL A 87 14.01 13.52 -12.54
CA VAL A 87 14.75 14.28 -11.52
C VAL A 87 14.93 15.71 -11.99
N ARG A 88 14.61 16.66 -11.13
CA ARG A 88 14.77 18.09 -11.36
C ARG A 88 15.63 18.69 -10.25
N ARG A 89 16.75 19.30 -10.63
CA ARG A 89 17.63 20.02 -9.71
C ARG A 89 17.40 21.50 -9.85
N ILE A 90 17.09 22.17 -8.77
CA ILE A 90 16.82 23.61 -8.70
C ILE A 90 17.97 24.27 -7.99
N HIS A 91 18.73 25.10 -8.73
CA HIS A 91 19.88 25.82 -8.22
C HIS A 91 19.45 27.10 -7.49
N PRO A 92 20.27 27.65 -6.58
CA PRO A 92 19.98 28.88 -5.86
C PRO A 92 19.77 30.10 -6.76
N ASP A 93 20.33 30.09 -7.95
CA ASP A 93 20.20 31.15 -8.95
C ASP A 93 18.90 31.03 -9.83
N GLY A 94 18.04 30.03 -9.52
CA GLY A 94 16.82 29.73 -10.24
C GLY A 94 16.98 28.88 -11.49
N ARG A 95 18.23 28.52 -11.85
CA ARG A 95 18.48 27.58 -12.96
C ARG A 95 17.97 26.19 -12.57
N THR A 96 17.45 25.45 -13.56
CA THR A 96 16.91 24.12 -13.37
C THR A 96 17.50 23.14 -14.36
N ASP A 97 18.07 22.04 -13.86
CA ASP A 97 18.51 20.91 -14.66
C ASP A 97 17.45 19.78 -14.54
N ILE A 98 17.06 19.17 -15.66
CA ILE A 98 16.04 18.12 -15.69
C ILE A 98 16.62 16.85 -16.33
N THR A 99 16.51 15.74 -15.63
CA THR A 99 16.80 14.40 -16.14
C THR A 99 15.50 13.62 -16.25
N ILE A 100 15.11 13.19 -17.45
CA ILE A 100 13.87 12.48 -17.73
C ILE A 100 14.17 11.01 -18.02
N CYS A 101 13.52 10.09 -17.28
CA CYS A 101 13.47 8.67 -17.65
C CYS A 101 12.13 8.42 -18.38
N VAL A 102 12.17 7.82 -19.59
CA VAL A 102 10.97 7.68 -20.44
C VAL A 102 10.48 6.24 -20.44
N ASP A 103 9.24 6.01 -19.98
CA ASP A 103 8.49 4.76 -20.14
C ASP A 103 7.10 5.02 -20.75
N GLY A 104 6.54 4.03 -21.47
CA GLY A 104 5.35 4.18 -22.33
C GLY A 104 3.99 4.43 -21.64
N ILE A 105 2.92 4.82 -22.38
CA ILE A 105 1.63 5.33 -21.87
C ILE A 105 0.45 4.36 -22.07
N VAL A 106 -0.41 4.19 -21.04
CA VAL A 106 -1.75 3.54 -21.10
C VAL A 106 -2.77 4.35 -20.27
N CYS A 107 -4.02 4.49 -20.75
CA CYS A 107 -5.11 5.22 -20.08
C CYS A 107 -6.29 4.31 -19.72
N VAL A 108 -6.93 4.51 -18.55
CA VAL A 108 -8.15 3.80 -18.08
C VAL A 108 -9.12 4.81 -17.42
N SER A 109 -10.46 4.61 -17.57
CA SER A 109 -11.53 5.50 -17.07
C SER A 109 -12.44 4.83 -16.03
N GLU A 110 -13.13 5.61 -15.16
CA GLU A 110 -13.90 5.10 -14.01
C GLU A 110 -15.19 5.84 -13.62
N VAL A 111 -15.96 5.21 -12.68
CA VAL A 111 -17.26 5.63 -12.11
C VAL A 111 -17.09 6.07 -10.66
N GLY A 112 -17.75 7.14 -10.23
CA GLY A 112 -17.49 7.83 -8.96
C GLY A 112 -18.38 7.45 -7.77
N ASP A 113 -17.91 7.73 -6.55
CA ASP A 113 -18.53 7.50 -5.25
C ASP A 113 -19.43 8.65 -4.78
N ILE A 114 -20.41 8.36 -3.87
CA ILE A 114 -21.31 9.36 -3.29
C ILE A 114 -20.63 10.01 -2.07
N ASN A 115 -20.57 11.37 -2.04
CA ASN A 115 -20.12 12.14 -0.89
C ASN A 115 -21.29 12.74 -0.12
N LEU A 116 -21.35 12.50 1.21
CA LEU A 116 -22.34 13.08 2.11
C LEU A 116 -21.69 14.22 2.90
N ARG A 117 -22.33 15.40 2.84
CA ARG A 117 -21.91 16.59 3.59
C ARG A 117 -23.06 17.09 4.44
N TRP A 118 -22.84 17.26 5.76
CA TRP A 118 -23.87 17.75 6.69
C TRP A 118 -23.27 18.65 7.76
N THR A 119 -24.09 19.49 8.36
CA THR A 119 -23.71 20.34 9.48
C THR A 119 -24.44 19.85 10.72
N ASP A 120 -23.75 19.63 11.82
CA ASP A 120 -24.36 19.23 13.09
C ASP A 120 -24.99 20.43 13.84
N ALA A 121 -25.66 20.15 14.96
CA ALA A 121 -26.35 21.17 15.75
C ALA A 121 -25.40 22.21 16.38
N SER A 122 -24.11 21.95 16.45
CA SER A 122 -23.06 22.87 16.92
C SER A 122 -22.47 23.74 15.81
N GLY A 123 -22.88 23.54 14.56
CA GLY A 123 -22.40 24.28 13.39
C GLY A 123 -21.14 23.67 12.76
N VAL A 124 -20.70 22.48 13.20
CA VAL A 124 -19.55 21.76 12.62
C VAL A 124 -19.98 21.09 11.31
N VAL A 125 -19.23 21.35 10.25
CA VAL A 125 -19.43 20.72 8.95
C VAL A 125 -18.70 19.39 8.92
N HIS A 126 -19.46 18.32 8.71
CA HIS A 126 -18.98 16.97 8.48
C HIS A 126 -18.94 16.68 6.99
N ASP A 127 -17.88 16.05 6.55
CA ASP A 127 -17.67 15.60 5.17
C ASP A 127 -17.20 14.15 5.22
N SER A 128 -18.10 13.22 4.91
CA SER A 128 -17.82 11.78 5.03
C SER A 128 -16.60 11.33 4.25
N ARG A 129 -16.34 11.96 3.09
CA ARG A 129 -15.18 11.64 2.26
C ARG A 129 -13.88 12.10 2.91
N ARG A 130 -13.85 13.32 3.45
CA ARG A 130 -12.68 13.85 4.17
C ARG A 130 -12.36 13.08 5.44
N GLU A 131 -13.37 12.76 6.22
CA GLU A 131 -13.23 11.97 7.46
C GLU A 131 -12.71 10.57 7.15
N HIS A 132 -13.26 9.90 6.13
CA HIS A 132 -12.79 8.61 5.66
C HIS A 132 -11.35 8.70 5.16
N PHE A 133 -11.01 9.69 4.34
CA PHE A 133 -9.67 9.92 3.83
C PHE A 133 -8.65 10.14 4.97
N ALA A 134 -8.97 10.96 5.96
CA ALA A 134 -8.11 11.20 7.11
C ALA A 134 -7.87 9.94 7.95
N ALA A 135 -8.93 9.15 8.20
CA ALA A 135 -8.84 7.89 8.92
C ALA A 135 -7.98 6.86 8.15
N MET A 136 -8.17 6.75 6.84
CA MET A 136 -7.37 5.88 5.98
C MET A 136 -5.91 6.31 5.94
N LYS A 137 -5.63 7.61 5.77
CA LYS A 137 -4.26 8.13 5.78
C LYS A 137 -3.53 7.72 7.07
N GLY A 138 -4.17 7.87 8.23
CA GLY A 138 -3.60 7.43 9.50
C GLY A 138 -3.26 5.93 9.54
N LYS A 139 -4.16 5.07 9.06
CA LYS A 139 -3.93 3.62 8.97
C LYS A 139 -2.79 3.28 8.00
N VAL A 140 -2.74 3.93 6.85
CA VAL A 140 -1.70 3.72 5.84
C VAL A 140 -0.32 4.12 6.37
N GLU A 141 -0.20 5.28 7.03
CA GLU A 141 1.06 5.73 7.62
C GLU A 141 1.56 4.77 8.71
N LEU A 142 0.66 4.20 9.51
CA LEU A 142 1.03 3.18 10.50
C LEU A 142 1.59 1.90 9.83
N LYS A 143 0.96 1.42 8.78
CA LYS A 143 1.37 0.21 8.06
C LYS A 143 2.64 0.42 7.23
N LEU A 144 2.84 1.63 6.72
CA LEU A 144 4.00 1.98 5.91
C LEU A 144 5.33 1.83 6.67
N ARG A 145 5.32 1.94 7.99
CA ARG A 145 6.51 1.68 8.83
C ARG A 145 7.08 0.27 8.63
N HIS A 146 6.25 -0.66 8.19
CA HIS A 146 6.62 -2.05 7.92
C HIS A 146 6.77 -2.35 6.42
N ALA A 147 6.80 -1.34 5.55
CA ALA A 147 6.92 -1.53 4.10
C ALA A 147 8.22 -2.23 3.68
N SER A 148 9.27 -2.13 4.50
CA SER A 148 10.54 -2.82 4.28
C SER A 148 10.53 -4.29 4.72
N ASP A 149 9.48 -4.77 5.42
CA ASP A 149 9.34 -6.19 5.74
C ASP A 149 9.02 -6.97 4.46
N PRO A 150 9.85 -7.99 4.09
CA PRO A 150 9.68 -8.69 2.81
C PRO A 150 8.34 -9.42 2.68
N LYS A 151 7.75 -9.89 3.79
CA LYS A 151 6.47 -10.60 3.75
C LYS A 151 5.30 -9.63 3.65
N ALA A 152 5.35 -8.49 4.36
CA ALA A 152 4.37 -7.42 4.21
C ALA A 152 4.36 -6.90 2.76
N HIS A 153 5.53 -6.68 2.17
CA HIS A 153 5.67 -6.27 0.78
C HIS A 153 5.04 -7.29 -0.19
N ARG A 154 5.39 -8.58 -0.05
CA ARG A 154 4.83 -9.66 -0.89
C ARG A 154 3.31 -9.76 -0.78
N MET A 155 2.76 -9.69 0.43
CA MET A 155 1.30 -9.71 0.62
C MET A 155 0.60 -8.52 -0.06
N LEU A 156 1.22 -7.33 -0.02
CA LEU A 156 0.70 -6.16 -0.74
C LEU A 156 0.76 -6.35 -2.27
N GLU A 157 1.78 -7.00 -2.79
CA GLU A 157 1.88 -7.34 -4.21
C GLU A 157 0.80 -8.33 -4.62
N SER A 158 0.62 -9.41 -3.86
CA SER A 158 -0.44 -10.39 -4.13
C SER A 158 -1.83 -9.77 -4.02
N HIS A 159 -2.08 -8.89 -3.04
CA HIS A 159 -3.33 -8.15 -2.97
C HIS A 159 -3.54 -7.23 -4.20
N ALA A 160 -2.50 -6.52 -4.65
CA ALA A 160 -2.58 -5.71 -5.86
C ALA A 160 -2.83 -6.57 -7.12
N GLY A 161 -2.20 -7.74 -7.21
CA GLY A 161 -2.43 -8.74 -8.26
C GLY A 161 -3.89 -9.22 -8.30
N SER A 162 -4.52 -9.45 -7.14
CA SER A 162 -5.93 -9.84 -7.03
C SER A 162 -6.89 -8.80 -7.60
N ILE A 163 -6.53 -7.53 -7.55
CA ILE A 163 -7.31 -6.43 -8.13
C ILE A 163 -7.05 -6.29 -9.63
N ALA A 164 -5.78 -6.42 -10.03
CA ALA A 164 -5.37 -6.23 -11.42
C ALA A 164 -5.81 -7.39 -12.34
N THR A 165 -5.97 -8.60 -11.78
CA THR A 165 -6.28 -9.81 -12.54
C THR A 165 -7.50 -10.56 -11.96
N PRO A 166 -8.73 -10.05 -12.18
CA PRO A 166 -9.94 -10.63 -11.56
C PRO A 166 -10.16 -12.12 -11.87
N GLY A 167 -9.70 -12.59 -13.04
CA GLY A 167 -9.77 -14.01 -13.42
C GLY A 167 -8.89 -14.95 -12.57
N GLU A 168 -7.98 -14.39 -11.78
CA GLU A 168 -7.05 -15.12 -10.90
C GLU A 168 -7.11 -14.60 -9.46
N GLU A 169 -8.14 -13.87 -9.12
CA GLU A 169 -8.26 -13.17 -7.85
C GLU A 169 -8.03 -14.10 -6.64
N LEU A 170 -8.67 -15.26 -6.61
CA LEU A 170 -8.54 -16.20 -5.50
C LEU A 170 -7.15 -16.83 -5.40
N VAL A 171 -6.43 -16.96 -6.52
CA VAL A 171 -5.04 -17.43 -6.53
C VAL A 171 -4.15 -16.41 -5.82
N TYR A 172 -4.26 -15.14 -6.20
CA TYR A 172 -3.50 -14.06 -5.56
C TYR A 172 -3.86 -13.87 -4.08
N LEU A 173 -5.14 -13.97 -3.72
CA LEU A 173 -5.54 -13.91 -2.31
C LEU A 173 -4.94 -15.07 -1.51
N TYR A 174 -4.86 -16.28 -2.09
CA TYR A 174 -4.24 -17.41 -1.42
C TYR A 174 -2.72 -17.25 -1.23
N GLU A 175 -2.01 -16.56 -2.12
CA GLU A 175 -0.58 -16.26 -1.95
C GLU A 175 -0.29 -15.45 -0.68
N ILE A 176 -1.26 -14.66 -0.18
CA ILE A 176 -1.15 -13.96 1.11
C ILE A 176 -1.01 -14.98 2.24
N TRP A 177 -1.82 -16.06 2.21
CA TRP A 177 -1.71 -17.15 3.17
C TRP A 177 -0.41 -17.95 3.01
N ASP A 178 0.02 -18.24 1.77
CA ASP A 178 1.30 -18.89 1.48
C ASP A 178 2.48 -18.09 2.08
N ALA A 179 2.47 -16.76 1.94
CA ALA A 179 3.50 -15.91 2.52
C ALA A 179 3.57 -15.98 4.05
N LEU A 180 2.40 -16.08 4.71
CA LEU A 180 2.32 -16.25 6.16
C LEU A 180 2.76 -17.66 6.59
N MET A 181 2.36 -18.69 5.86
CA MET A 181 2.83 -20.06 6.14
C MET A 181 4.34 -20.17 6.03
N GLU A 182 4.94 -19.56 5.04
CA GLU A 182 6.40 -19.51 4.89
C GLU A 182 7.06 -18.75 6.05
N ARG A 183 6.48 -17.61 6.46
CA ARG A 183 7.03 -16.78 7.56
C ARG A 183 7.06 -17.50 8.90
N PHE A 184 6.06 -18.32 9.17
CA PHE A 184 5.87 -19.01 10.45
C PHE A 184 6.15 -20.52 10.39
N GLU A 185 6.79 -20.98 9.31
CA GLU A 185 7.17 -22.40 9.14
C GLU A 185 5.98 -23.36 9.23
N GLY A 186 4.85 -22.95 8.68
CA GLY A 186 3.64 -23.77 8.56
C GLY A 186 2.35 -23.07 8.98
N GLY A 187 1.24 -23.54 8.41
CA GLY A 187 -0.07 -22.93 8.59
C GLY A 187 -0.57 -22.96 10.03
N LYS A 188 -0.31 -24.05 10.79
CA LYS A 188 -0.71 -24.15 12.19
C LYS A 188 0.02 -23.13 13.07
N ASN A 189 1.30 -22.91 12.81
CA ASN A 189 2.08 -21.91 13.53
C ASN A 189 1.60 -20.49 13.17
N ALA A 190 1.41 -20.21 11.87
CA ALA A 190 0.86 -18.92 11.41
C ALA A 190 -0.50 -18.62 12.07
N GLN A 191 -1.40 -19.61 12.07
CA GLN A 191 -2.69 -19.50 12.72
C GLN A 191 -2.58 -19.16 14.21
N ASN A 192 -1.76 -19.90 14.95
CA ASN A 192 -1.63 -19.73 16.39
C ASN A 192 -0.99 -18.38 16.74
N VAL A 193 0.13 -18.01 16.08
CA VAL A 193 0.85 -16.77 16.37
C VAL A 193 0.00 -15.55 16.01
N LEU A 194 -0.71 -15.60 14.88
CA LEU A 194 -1.55 -14.50 14.43
C LEU A 194 -2.97 -14.55 15.01
N ASN A 195 -3.31 -15.60 15.77
CA ASN A 195 -4.64 -15.82 16.32
C ASN A 195 -5.75 -15.67 15.24
N ILE A 196 -5.58 -16.39 14.10
CA ILE A 196 -6.56 -16.42 13.01
C ILE A 196 -7.63 -17.45 13.37
N PRO A 197 -8.94 -17.11 13.32
CA PRO A 197 -10.01 -18.06 13.59
C PRO A 197 -9.95 -19.28 12.65
N GLN A 198 -10.11 -20.47 13.19
CA GLN A 198 -10.11 -21.70 12.38
C GLN A 198 -11.23 -21.73 11.35
N GLU A 199 -12.38 -21.16 11.69
CA GLU A 199 -13.52 -21.06 10.78
C GLU A 199 -13.20 -20.20 9.55
N ASP A 200 -12.53 -19.05 9.75
CA ASP A 200 -12.07 -18.20 8.65
C ASP A 200 -11.10 -18.96 7.74
N LEU A 201 -10.13 -19.70 8.31
CA LEU A 201 -9.18 -20.48 7.52
C LEU A 201 -9.86 -21.60 6.73
N ASN A 202 -10.81 -22.31 7.34
CA ASN A 202 -11.58 -23.36 6.67
C ASN A 202 -12.39 -22.78 5.49
N THR A 203 -13.09 -21.67 5.73
CA THR A 203 -13.87 -20.96 4.71
C THR A 203 -12.98 -20.45 3.58
N PHE A 204 -11.83 -19.87 3.93
CA PHE A 204 -10.87 -19.38 2.96
C PHE A 204 -10.31 -20.49 2.07
N ASN A 205 -9.88 -21.61 2.68
CA ASN A 205 -9.37 -22.76 1.94
C ASN A 205 -10.45 -23.38 1.04
N ASP A 206 -11.67 -23.52 1.55
CA ASP A 206 -12.81 -24.03 0.77
C ASP A 206 -13.04 -23.17 -0.49
N ILE A 207 -13.11 -21.84 -0.34
CA ILE A 207 -13.33 -20.93 -1.48
C ILE A 207 -12.14 -20.92 -2.45
N THR A 208 -10.92 -20.81 -1.94
CA THR A 208 -9.74 -20.58 -2.78
C THR A 208 -9.17 -21.86 -3.43
N CYS A 209 -9.37 -23.03 -2.78
CA CYS A 209 -8.75 -24.28 -3.19
C CYS A 209 -9.72 -25.40 -3.53
N GLU A 210 -10.83 -25.57 -2.76
CA GLU A 210 -11.63 -26.80 -2.89
C GLU A 210 -12.79 -26.66 -3.85
N ARG A 211 -13.43 -25.49 -3.92
CA ARG A 211 -14.54 -25.23 -4.84
C ARG A 211 -14.06 -25.19 -6.29
N PRO A 212 -14.87 -25.71 -7.24
CA PRO A 212 -14.53 -25.71 -8.66
C PRO A 212 -14.74 -24.32 -9.30
N LEU A 213 -13.96 -23.33 -8.84
CA LEU A 213 -14.04 -21.95 -9.26
C LEU A 213 -12.98 -21.63 -10.32
N ARG A 214 -13.38 -20.86 -11.37
CA ARG A 214 -12.46 -20.40 -12.43
C ARG A 214 -11.35 -19.51 -11.87
N GLN A 215 -11.64 -18.72 -10.83
CA GLN A 215 -10.71 -17.84 -10.15
C GLN A 215 -9.85 -18.58 -9.11
N GLY A 216 -10.19 -19.85 -8.79
CA GLY A 216 -9.56 -20.65 -7.76
C GLY A 216 -8.23 -21.28 -8.16
N ARG A 217 -7.52 -21.83 -7.16
CA ARG A 217 -6.16 -22.37 -7.33
C ARG A 217 -6.13 -23.75 -8.03
N HIS A 218 -7.12 -24.60 -7.81
CA HIS A 218 -7.11 -26.00 -8.28
C HIS A 218 -8.08 -26.26 -9.45
N ARG A 219 -8.04 -25.39 -10.46
CA ARG A 219 -8.90 -25.46 -11.67
C ARG A 219 -8.85 -26.80 -12.41
N GLY A 220 -7.72 -27.50 -12.35
CA GLY A 220 -7.55 -28.80 -13.03
C GLY A 220 -8.17 -30.00 -12.30
N ARG A 221 -8.82 -29.81 -11.14
CA ARG A 221 -9.46 -30.90 -10.38
C ARG A 221 -10.91 -31.16 -10.76
N SER A 222 -11.51 -30.31 -11.59
CA SER A 222 -12.91 -30.43 -12.00
C SER A 222 -13.06 -30.20 -13.51
N ASP A 223 -13.85 -31.02 -14.16
CA ASP A 223 -14.21 -30.86 -15.58
C ASP A 223 -15.22 -29.71 -15.80
N THR A 224 -15.91 -29.28 -14.73
CA THR A 224 -16.92 -28.21 -14.78
C THR A 224 -16.56 -27.11 -13.79
N LEU A 225 -16.07 -25.98 -14.30
CA LEU A 225 -15.76 -24.79 -13.50
C LEU A 225 -16.90 -23.77 -13.64
N ARG A 226 -17.27 -23.15 -12.53
CA ARG A 226 -18.15 -21.97 -12.48
C ARG A 226 -17.39 -20.73 -12.05
N ASP A 227 -17.96 -19.57 -12.30
CA ASP A 227 -17.44 -18.34 -11.71
C ASP A 227 -17.77 -18.27 -10.21
N ALA A 228 -16.88 -17.66 -9.44
CA ALA A 228 -17.13 -17.34 -8.04
C ALA A 228 -18.28 -16.31 -7.96
N THR A 229 -19.15 -16.48 -6.98
CA THR A 229 -20.18 -15.48 -6.68
C THR A 229 -19.55 -14.25 -6.01
N ALA A 230 -20.23 -13.10 -6.06
CA ALA A 230 -19.79 -11.90 -5.37
C ALA A 230 -19.57 -12.17 -3.86
N GLY A 231 -20.47 -12.92 -3.21
CA GLY A 231 -20.33 -13.26 -1.79
C GLY A 231 -19.11 -14.14 -1.49
N GLU A 232 -18.75 -15.09 -2.36
CA GLU A 232 -17.53 -15.90 -2.22
C GLU A 232 -16.27 -15.02 -2.35
N LEU A 233 -16.24 -14.12 -3.32
CA LEU A 233 -15.13 -13.20 -3.51
C LEU A 233 -15.01 -12.24 -2.33
N ASP A 234 -16.11 -11.65 -1.86
CA ASP A 234 -16.11 -10.71 -0.73
C ASP A 234 -15.64 -11.38 0.56
N GLU A 235 -16.05 -12.64 0.79
CA GLU A 235 -15.62 -13.38 1.96
C GLU A 235 -14.13 -13.76 1.90
N ALA A 236 -13.62 -14.19 0.75
CA ALA A 236 -12.20 -14.44 0.57
C ALA A 236 -11.36 -13.18 0.76
N ARG A 237 -11.81 -12.02 0.25
CA ARG A 237 -11.19 -10.71 0.44
C ARG A 237 -11.14 -10.31 1.91
N ARG A 238 -12.28 -10.42 2.60
CA ARG A 238 -12.40 -10.13 4.04
C ARG A 238 -11.38 -10.92 4.85
N ILE A 239 -11.27 -12.22 4.58
CA ILE A 239 -10.36 -13.10 5.32
C ILE A 239 -8.89 -12.77 4.99
N ALA A 240 -8.56 -12.54 3.73
CA ALA A 240 -7.21 -12.13 3.33
C ALA A 240 -6.80 -10.80 3.99
N GLN A 241 -7.69 -9.80 4.03
CA GLN A 241 -7.46 -8.54 4.74
C GLN A 241 -7.27 -8.76 6.24
N LEU A 242 -8.07 -9.62 6.88
CA LEU A 242 -7.90 -9.99 8.28
C LEU A 242 -6.51 -10.58 8.55
N MET A 243 -6.02 -11.48 7.69
CA MET A 243 -4.68 -12.07 7.80
C MET A 243 -3.59 -11.00 7.74
N MET A 244 -3.68 -10.08 6.78
CA MET A 244 -2.75 -8.96 6.63
C MET A 244 -2.77 -8.04 7.86
N GLU A 245 -3.96 -7.66 8.35
CA GLU A 245 -4.13 -6.83 9.55
C GLU A 245 -3.49 -7.46 10.80
N LYS A 246 -3.67 -8.78 10.98
CA LYS A 246 -3.07 -9.50 12.09
C LYS A 246 -1.54 -9.56 11.97
N TYR A 247 -1.01 -9.69 10.77
CA TYR A 247 0.42 -9.65 10.53
C TYR A 247 1.04 -8.28 10.85
N TRP A 248 0.40 -7.17 10.45
CA TRP A 248 0.88 -5.84 10.83
C TRP A 248 0.88 -5.63 12.34
N ARG A 249 -0.16 -6.08 13.04
CA ARG A 249 -0.18 -6.03 14.52
C ARG A 249 0.97 -6.84 15.12
N TYR A 250 1.22 -8.03 14.59
CA TYR A 250 2.37 -8.85 15.02
C TYR A 250 3.70 -8.08 14.84
N LEU A 251 3.90 -7.41 13.72
CA LEU A 251 5.11 -6.60 13.49
C LEU A 251 5.22 -5.43 14.46
N ASP A 252 4.13 -4.73 14.74
CA ASP A 252 4.07 -3.66 15.75
C ASP A 252 4.45 -4.17 17.14
N ASP A 253 3.95 -5.33 17.55
CA ASP A 253 4.23 -5.93 18.84
C ASP A 253 5.70 -6.38 18.96
N GLN A 254 6.27 -6.92 17.89
CA GLN A 254 7.70 -7.26 17.82
C GLN A 254 8.59 -6.02 17.99
N GLN A 255 8.26 -4.91 17.35
CA GLN A 255 9.01 -3.65 17.51
C GLN A 255 8.94 -3.13 18.95
N ARG A 256 7.77 -3.15 19.59
CA ARG A 256 7.60 -2.73 20.98
C ARG A 256 8.42 -3.58 21.96
N THR A 257 8.44 -4.90 21.76
CA THR A 257 9.19 -5.84 22.60
C THR A 257 10.70 -5.62 22.48
N ASN A 258 11.19 -5.37 21.26
CA ASN A 258 12.62 -5.09 21.01
C ASN A 258 13.05 -3.74 21.58
N TRP A 259 12.14 -2.74 21.64
CA TRP A 259 12.41 -1.42 22.23
C TRP A 259 12.42 -1.45 23.76
N ALA A 260 11.63 -2.31 24.37
CA ALA A 260 11.53 -2.46 25.84
C ALA A 260 12.74 -3.13 26.49
N GLY A 261 13.91 -3.21 25.86
CA GLY A 261 15.22 -3.72 26.30
C GLY A 261 15.29 -4.45 27.64
N PRO A 262 16.29 -5.24 27.97
CA PRO A 262 16.33 -5.95 29.23
C PRO A 262 16.23 -4.93 30.38
N SER A 263 15.13 -5.00 31.14
CA SER A 263 14.98 -4.23 32.37
C SER A 263 16.26 -4.43 33.17
N SER A 264 17.04 -3.34 33.37
CA SER A 264 18.23 -3.33 34.21
C SER A 264 17.82 -3.84 35.59
N GLY A 265 18.02 -5.13 35.80
CA GLY A 265 17.96 -5.73 37.13
C GLY A 265 18.97 -5.01 38.00
N ARG A 266 18.49 -4.11 38.84
CA ARG A 266 19.25 -3.65 39.99
C ARG A 266 19.17 -4.81 41.00
N GLY A 267 20.25 -5.59 41.07
CA GLY A 267 20.58 -6.36 42.23
C GLY A 267 21.23 -5.46 43.32
#